data_04e9ff8efc42aa76096d7554ef471f64
#
_entry.id   04e9ff8efc42aa76096d7554ef471f64
#
_cell.length_a   1.000
_cell.length_b   1.000
_cell.length_c   1.000
_cell.angle_alpha   90.00
_cell.angle_beta   90.00
_cell.angle_gamma   90.00
#
_symmetry.space_group_name_H-M   'P 1'
#
loop_
_entity.id
_entity.type
_entity.pdbx_description
1 polymer ?
#
loop_
_entity_poly.entity_id
_entity_poly.type
_entity_poly.pdbx_seq_one_letter_code
_entity_poly.pdbx_strand_id
1 'polypeptide(L)'
;FDNIDRDWLVKFIEHRVGDKRIVRLILKWLNAGIIEETDWSDNGKGTPQGAVISPLLANIFLHYVFDLWIDSWRTQHAKGPCIVVRYADDFVIGFEHESDARACLTALQGRMGKFGLRLHPEKTRLIEFGRDSAECRRREGRGKCETFNFLGFTHICDWTRKGDRFVIRRQTMASRMRRTLAAIAEELRRRRHWSVGE
;
A
#
# COMPACT_ATOMS: atom_id res chain seq x y z
N PHE A 1 -6.07 3.30 -8.83
CA PHE A 1 -6.61 2.46 -9.91
C PHE A 1 -7.01 3.30 -11.12
N ASP A 2 -7.48 4.51 -10.93
CA ASP A 2 -8.00 5.39 -11.98
C ASP A 2 -6.94 5.92 -12.96
N ASN A 3 -5.67 5.77 -12.63
CA ASN A 3 -4.54 6.27 -13.44
C ASN A 3 -3.69 5.16 -14.07
N ILE A 4 -4.14 3.90 -14.03
CA ILE A 4 -3.40 2.80 -14.66
C ILE A 4 -3.49 2.95 -16.18
N ASP A 5 -2.32 2.97 -16.82
CA ASP A 5 -2.21 2.97 -18.28
C ASP A 5 -2.66 1.61 -18.82
N ARG A 6 -3.77 1.61 -19.58
CA ARG A 6 -4.39 0.40 -20.13
C ARG A 6 -3.50 -0.31 -21.14
N ASP A 7 -2.75 0.43 -21.93
CA ASP A 7 -1.89 -0.16 -22.98
C ASP A 7 -0.75 -0.96 -22.34
N TRP A 8 -0.15 -0.42 -21.26
CA TRP A 8 0.84 -1.14 -20.49
C TRP A 8 0.25 -2.35 -19.77
N LEU A 9 -0.93 -2.20 -19.19
CA LEU A 9 -1.62 -3.32 -18.51
C LEU A 9 -1.88 -4.47 -19.50
N VAL A 10 -2.37 -4.17 -20.68
CA VAL A 10 -2.62 -5.19 -21.73
C VAL A 10 -1.33 -5.90 -22.12
N LYS A 11 -0.24 -5.16 -22.37
CA LYS A 11 1.07 -5.74 -22.66
C LYS A 11 1.57 -6.68 -21.55
N PHE A 12 1.36 -6.31 -20.28
CA PHE A 12 1.74 -7.16 -19.15
C PHE A 12 0.89 -8.42 -19.05
N ILE A 13 -0.41 -8.32 -19.35
CA ILE A 13 -1.31 -9.47 -19.39
C ILE A 13 -0.91 -10.42 -20.53
N GLU A 14 -0.71 -9.90 -21.74
CA GLU A 14 -0.31 -10.68 -22.92
C GLU A 14 1.03 -11.39 -22.73
N HIS A 15 1.94 -10.77 -21.98
CA HIS A 15 3.22 -11.39 -21.65
C HIS A 15 3.08 -12.68 -20.82
N ARG A 16 2.01 -12.82 -20.03
CA ARG A 16 1.79 -13.97 -19.13
C ARG A 16 0.67 -14.90 -19.62
N VAL A 17 -0.34 -14.38 -20.28
CA VAL A 17 -1.52 -15.11 -20.70
C VAL A 17 -1.45 -15.42 -22.19
N GLY A 18 -1.11 -16.67 -22.51
CA GLY A 18 -1.02 -17.13 -23.90
C GLY A 18 -2.38 -17.32 -24.60
N ASP A 19 -3.48 -17.45 -23.87
CA ASP A 19 -4.81 -17.62 -24.45
C ASP A 19 -5.44 -16.27 -24.82
N LYS A 20 -5.49 -16.02 -26.12
CA LYS A 20 -6.07 -14.80 -26.71
C LYS A 20 -7.56 -14.60 -26.36
N ARG A 21 -8.30 -15.67 -26.02
CA ARG A 21 -9.72 -15.56 -25.62
C ARG A 21 -9.84 -14.90 -24.26
N ILE A 22 -8.95 -15.28 -23.32
CA ILE A 22 -8.89 -14.66 -21.98
C ILE A 22 -8.49 -13.19 -22.10
N VAL A 23 -7.46 -12.87 -22.90
CA VAL A 23 -7.04 -11.48 -23.14
C VAL A 23 -8.20 -10.64 -23.70
N ARG A 24 -8.92 -11.15 -24.70
CA ARG A 24 -10.11 -10.47 -25.25
C ARG A 24 -11.21 -10.25 -24.22
N LEU A 25 -11.43 -11.21 -23.33
CA LEU A 25 -12.41 -11.09 -22.25
C LEU A 25 -12.02 -9.97 -21.27
N ILE A 26 -10.76 -9.93 -20.86
CA ILE A 26 -10.23 -8.87 -19.99
C ILE A 26 -10.37 -7.50 -20.67
N LEU A 27 -10.02 -7.40 -21.96
CA LEU A 27 -10.21 -6.17 -22.73
C LEU A 27 -11.67 -5.73 -22.77
N LYS A 28 -12.61 -6.66 -22.96
CA LYS A 28 -14.04 -6.35 -22.89
C LYS A 28 -14.43 -5.80 -21.53
N TRP A 29 -13.94 -6.38 -20.44
CA TRP A 29 -14.21 -5.87 -19.07
C TRP A 29 -13.62 -4.48 -18.85
N LEU A 30 -12.39 -4.22 -19.33
CA LEU A 30 -11.76 -2.91 -19.24
C LEU A 30 -12.51 -1.84 -20.05
N ASN A 31 -13.14 -2.24 -21.18
CA ASN A 31 -13.90 -1.33 -22.04
C ASN A 31 -15.38 -1.20 -21.63
N ALA A 32 -15.89 -2.11 -20.80
CA ALA A 32 -17.30 -2.08 -20.40
C ALA A 32 -17.67 -0.85 -19.52
N GLY A 33 -16.66 -0.10 -19.05
CA GLY A 33 -16.89 1.07 -18.21
C GLY A 33 -17.52 0.71 -16.85
N ILE A 34 -17.65 1.70 -15.98
CA ILE A 34 -18.50 1.60 -14.80
C ILE A 34 -19.86 2.10 -15.23
N ILE A 35 -20.87 1.26 -15.15
CA ILE A 35 -22.25 1.71 -15.09
C ILE A 35 -22.48 2.17 -13.64
N GLU A 36 -22.12 3.40 -13.31
CA GLU A 36 -22.71 4.08 -12.15
C GLU A 36 -24.12 4.49 -12.55
N GLU A 37 -25.06 4.38 -11.61
CA GLU A 37 -26.51 4.51 -11.83
C GLU A 37 -26.98 5.78 -12.55
N THR A 38 -26.11 6.71 -12.93
CA THR A 38 -26.52 7.99 -13.56
C THR A 38 -25.65 8.53 -14.68
N ASP A 39 -24.40 8.09 -14.89
CA ASP A 39 -23.60 8.66 -16.00
C ASP A 39 -22.54 7.69 -16.54
N TRP A 40 -22.50 7.58 -17.87
CA TRP A 40 -21.48 6.81 -18.61
C TRP A 40 -20.22 7.64 -18.78
N SER A 41 -19.18 7.40 -17.98
CA SER A 41 -17.88 8.03 -18.19
C SER A 41 -16.85 7.05 -18.70
N ASP A 42 -16.57 7.08 -19.99
CA ASP A 42 -15.42 6.41 -20.59
C ASP A 42 -14.24 7.39 -20.64
N ASN A 43 -13.42 7.38 -19.59
CA ASN A 43 -12.27 8.27 -19.50
C ASN A 43 -10.98 7.65 -20.09
N GLY A 44 -11.05 6.49 -20.75
CA GLY A 44 -9.90 5.84 -21.41
C GLY A 44 -8.73 5.46 -20.48
N LYS A 45 -8.82 5.72 -19.17
CA LYS A 45 -7.79 5.44 -18.17
C LYS A 45 -8.37 4.68 -16.97
N GLY A 46 -7.56 3.84 -16.38
CA GLY A 46 -7.89 3.11 -15.15
C GLY A 46 -8.65 1.80 -15.37
N THR A 47 -8.90 1.13 -14.27
CA THR A 47 -9.77 -0.05 -14.20
C THR A 47 -11.08 0.35 -13.52
N PRO A 48 -12.23 -0.23 -13.89
CA PRO A 48 -13.52 0.09 -13.26
C PRO A 48 -13.44 -0.02 -11.75
N GLN A 49 -13.72 1.05 -11.01
CA GLN A 49 -13.84 1.00 -9.56
C GLN A 49 -15.06 0.14 -9.20
N GLY A 50 -14.84 -0.86 -8.33
CA GLY A 50 -15.89 -1.79 -7.90
C GLY A 50 -16.01 -3.08 -8.70
N ALA A 51 -15.36 -3.22 -9.86
CA ALA A 51 -15.30 -4.50 -10.54
C ALA A 51 -14.45 -5.50 -9.75
N VAL A 52 -14.94 -6.73 -9.57
CA VAL A 52 -14.27 -7.79 -8.80
C VAL A 52 -12.85 -8.08 -9.30
N ILE A 53 -12.58 -7.86 -10.59
CA ILE A 53 -11.28 -8.13 -11.22
C ILE A 53 -10.27 -6.97 -11.04
N SER A 54 -10.72 -5.75 -10.74
CA SER A 54 -9.84 -4.56 -10.66
C SER A 54 -8.65 -4.72 -9.71
N PRO A 55 -8.81 -5.28 -8.50
CA PRO A 55 -7.66 -5.51 -7.61
C PRO A 55 -6.64 -6.49 -8.17
N LEU A 56 -7.08 -7.50 -8.93
CA LEU A 56 -6.18 -8.46 -9.59
C LEU A 56 -5.38 -7.77 -10.70
N LEU A 57 -6.05 -7.02 -11.56
CA LEU A 57 -5.39 -6.30 -12.67
C LEU A 57 -4.39 -5.27 -12.16
N ALA A 58 -4.73 -4.54 -11.10
CA ALA A 58 -3.81 -3.61 -10.46
C ALA A 58 -2.61 -4.32 -9.84
N ASN A 59 -2.78 -5.49 -9.23
CA ASN A 59 -1.67 -6.28 -8.72
C ASN A 59 -0.78 -6.80 -9.84
N ILE A 60 -1.33 -7.21 -11.00
CA ILE A 60 -0.55 -7.57 -12.18
C ILE A 60 0.27 -6.37 -12.64
N PHE A 61 -0.34 -5.20 -12.77
CA PHE A 61 0.35 -3.99 -13.19
C PHE A 61 1.50 -3.62 -12.24
N LEU A 62 1.24 -3.58 -10.93
CA LEU A 62 2.25 -3.26 -9.93
C LEU A 62 3.34 -4.32 -9.82
N HIS A 63 3.05 -5.57 -10.14
CA HIS A 63 4.09 -6.60 -10.21
C HIS A 63 5.18 -6.23 -11.22
N TYR A 64 4.82 -5.80 -12.43
CA TYR A 64 5.79 -5.40 -13.45
C TYR A 64 6.40 -4.02 -13.20
N VAL A 65 5.60 -3.08 -12.72
CA VAL A 65 6.05 -1.69 -12.51
C VAL A 65 6.90 -1.56 -11.25
N PHE A 66 6.50 -2.24 -10.16
CA PHE A 66 7.12 -2.09 -8.85
C PHE A 66 7.90 -3.32 -8.41
N ASP A 67 7.27 -4.52 -8.29
CA ASP A 67 7.90 -5.67 -7.64
C ASP A 67 9.19 -6.12 -8.34
N LEU A 68 9.14 -6.33 -9.66
CA LEU A 68 10.33 -6.73 -10.42
C LEU A 68 11.38 -5.63 -10.46
N TRP A 69 10.95 -4.37 -10.50
CA TRP A 69 11.87 -3.24 -10.51
C TRP A 69 12.59 -3.10 -9.18
N ILE A 70 11.86 -3.13 -8.05
CA ILE A 70 12.48 -2.96 -6.73
C ILE A 70 13.42 -4.12 -6.39
N ASP A 71 13.10 -5.32 -6.86
CA ASP A 71 13.94 -6.51 -6.70
C ASP A 71 15.29 -6.34 -7.42
N SER A 72 15.25 -5.87 -8.66
CA SER A 72 16.44 -5.52 -9.43
C SER A 72 17.19 -4.34 -8.80
N TRP A 73 16.48 -3.29 -8.40
CA TRP A 73 17.08 -2.08 -7.82
C TRP A 73 17.84 -2.40 -6.53
N ARG A 74 17.24 -3.14 -5.60
CA ARG A 74 17.89 -3.50 -4.32
C ARG A 74 19.15 -4.34 -4.53
N THR A 75 19.16 -5.22 -5.55
CA THR A 75 20.32 -6.06 -5.85
C THR A 75 21.48 -5.27 -6.45
N GLN A 76 21.18 -4.22 -7.23
CA GLN A 76 22.19 -3.48 -7.99
C GLN A 76 22.70 -2.21 -7.27
N HIS A 77 21.88 -1.58 -6.42
CA HIS A 77 22.12 -0.25 -5.90
C HIS A 77 22.16 -0.16 -4.37
N ALA A 78 21.47 -1.06 -3.65
CA ALA A 78 21.48 -1.02 -2.20
C ALA A 78 22.84 -1.50 -1.65
N LYS A 79 23.41 -0.73 -0.72
CA LYS A 79 24.66 -1.05 -0.04
C LYS A 79 24.45 -1.98 1.15
N GLY A 80 23.25 -1.97 1.72
CA GLY A 80 22.86 -2.79 2.84
C GLY A 80 21.56 -3.57 2.59
N PRO A 81 21.10 -4.34 3.59
CA PRO A 81 19.83 -5.05 3.54
C PRO A 81 18.65 -4.13 3.20
N CYS A 82 17.81 -4.59 2.29
CA CYS A 82 16.58 -3.91 1.89
C CYS A 82 15.41 -4.89 1.98
N ILE A 83 14.41 -4.53 2.80
CA ILE A 83 13.19 -5.31 3.02
C ILE A 83 12.03 -4.60 2.36
N VAL A 84 11.27 -5.30 1.53
CA VAL A 84 10.11 -4.75 0.82
C VAL A 84 8.86 -5.51 1.22
N VAL A 85 7.83 -4.80 1.63
CA VAL A 85 6.50 -5.36 1.93
C VAL A 85 5.47 -4.55 1.17
N ARG A 86 4.71 -5.19 0.29
CA ARG A 86 3.62 -4.57 -0.48
C ARG A 86 2.31 -5.31 -0.24
N TYR A 87 1.24 -4.55 -0.09
CA TYR A 87 -0.13 -5.03 -0.08
C TYR A 87 -0.97 -4.12 -0.97
N ALA A 88 -1.39 -4.62 -2.11
CA ALA A 88 -2.03 -3.83 -3.17
C ALA A 88 -1.17 -2.62 -3.57
N ASP A 89 -1.66 -1.41 -3.40
CA ASP A 89 -0.98 -0.13 -3.64
C ASP A 89 -0.20 0.41 -2.43
N ASP A 90 -0.44 -0.13 -1.24
CA ASP A 90 0.31 0.24 -0.04
C ASP A 90 1.61 -0.57 0.06
N PHE A 91 2.73 0.09 0.34
CA PHE A 91 4.01 -0.59 0.55
C PHE A 91 4.87 0.11 1.60
N VAL A 92 5.74 -0.68 2.21
CA VAL A 92 6.78 -0.24 3.14
C VAL A 92 8.11 -0.82 2.69
N ILE A 93 9.14 0.02 2.62
CA ILE A 93 10.50 -0.40 2.27
C ILE A 93 11.41 -0.02 3.44
N GLY A 94 12.08 -1.01 4.03
CA GLY A 94 13.07 -0.81 5.08
C GLY A 94 14.48 -0.88 4.53
N PHE A 95 15.32 0.06 4.92
CA PHE A 95 16.75 0.12 4.56
C PHE A 95 17.61 0.21 5.80
N GLU A 96 18.82 -0.33 5.74
CA GLU A 96 19.83 -0.13 6.77
C GLU A 96 20.43 1.29 6.68
N HIS A 97 20.65 1.79 5.46
CA HIS A 97 21.29 3.08 5.21
C HIS A 97 20.29 4.12 4.68
N GLU A 98 20.31 5.31 5.28
CA GLU A 98 19.48 6.44 4.83
C GLU A 98 19.80 6.85 3.39
N SER A 99 21.07 6.76 2.97
CA SER A 99 21.49 7.05 1.59
C SER A 99 20.75 6.19 0.57
N ASP A 100 20.58 4.92 0.88
CA ASP A 100 19.89 3.95 0.01
C ASP A 100 18.40 4.24 -0.04
N ALA A 101 17.80 4.59 1.10
CA ALA A 101 16.39 4.97 1.17
C ALA A 101 16.08 6.22 0.34
N ARG A 102 16.94 7.25 0.39
CA ARG A 102 16.82 8.48 -0.41
C ARG A 102 17.00 8.19 -1.90
N ALA A 103 18.02 7.42 -2.27
CA ALA A 103 18.27 7.03 -3.65
C ALA A 103 17.11 6.22 -4.23
N CYS A 104 16.59 5.26 -3.45
CA CYS A 104 15.43 4.46 -3.83
C CYS A 104 14.18 5.33 -4.04
N LEU A 105 13.89 6.26 -3.14
CA LEU A 105 12.73 7.15 -3.27
C LEU A 105 12.78 7.96 -4.57
N THR A 106 13.93 8.55 -4.89
CA THR A 106 14.12 9.30 -6.15
C THR A 106 13.95 8.42 -7.39
N ALA A 107 14.58 7.24 -7.38
CA ALA A 107 14.47 6.28 -8.48
C ALA A 107 13.04 5.75 -8.64
N LEU A 108 12.33 5.52 -7.54
CA LEU A 108 10.94 5.07 -7.52
C LEU A 108 9.99 6.12 -8.09
N GLN A 109 10.18 7.39 -7.74
CA GLN A 109 9.41 8.50 -8.33
C GLN A 109 9.55 8.53 -9.85
N GLY A 110 10.78 8.43 -10.35
CA GLY A 110 11.05 8.35 -11.79
C GLY A 110 10.44 7.10 -12.44
N ARG A 111 10.50 5.95 -11.76
CA ARG A 111 9.92 4.70 -12.24
C ARG A 111 8.41 4.80 -12.35
N MET A 112 7.72 5.25 -11.31
CA MET A 112 6.27 5.41 -11.30
C MET A 112 5.81 6.39 -12.39
N GLY A 113 6.53 7.51 -12.56
CA GLY A 113 6.24 8.52 -13.58
C GLY A 113 6.27 7.96 -15.02
N LYS A 114 7.16 7.00 -15.33
CA LYS A 114 7.22 6.32 -16.64
C LYS A 114 5.95 5.55 -17.00
N PHE A 115 5.17 5.16 -16.00
CA PHE A 115 3.92 4.41 -16.17
C PHE A 115 2.68 5.24 -15.80
N GLY A 116 2.82 6.57 -15.76
CA GLY A 116 1.71 7.47 -15.46
C GLY A 116 1.26 7.46 -13.99
N LEU A 117 1.99 6.77 -13.11
CA LEU A 117 1.68 6.71 -11.68
C LEU A 117 2.41 7.80 -10.90
N ARG A 118 1.83 8.20 -9.78
CA ARG A 118 2.43 9.16 -8.84
C ARG A 118 2.37 8.61 -7.42
N LEU A 119 3.46 8.82 -6.67
CA LEU A 119 3.44 8.59 -5.24
C LEU A 119 2.61 9.70 -4.57
N HIS A 120 1.78 9.31 -3.60
CA HIS A 120 0.97 10.28 -2.86
C HIS A 120 1.87 11.14 -1.96
N PRO A 121 1.96 12.46 -2.16
CA PRO A 121 2.96 13.30 -1.49
C PRO A 121 2.81 13.31 0.04
N GLU A 122 1.59 13.35 0.56
CA GLU A 122 1.35 13.38 2.00
C GLU A 122 1.50 12.02 2.70
N LYS A 123 1.31 10.91 1.96
CA LYS A 123 1.40 9.55 2.51
C LYS A 123 2.79 8.95 2.36
N THR A 124 3.57 9.40 1.37
CA THR A 124 4.93 8.91 1.14
C THR A 124 5.89 9.65 2.04
N ARG A 125 6.49 8.95 3.00
CA ARG A 125 7.37 9.54 4.00
C ARG A 125 8.63 8.70 4.16
N LEU A 126 9.75 9.38 4.33
CA LEU A 126 11.00 8.78 4.80
C LEU A 126 11.10 9.03 6.31
N ILE A 127 11.23 7.98 7.09
CA ILE A 127 11.25 8.05 8.56
C ILE A 127 12.41 7.24 9.14
N GLU A 128 12.92 7.67 10.29
CA GLU A 128 13.84 6.87 11.10
C GLU A 128 13.05 5.86 11.93
N PHE A 129 13.23 4.56 11.66
CA PHE A 129 12.50 3.49 12.33
C PHE A 129 13.38 2.25 12.52
N GLY A 130 13.20 1.53 13.61
CA GLY A 130 13.94 0.29 13.88
C GLY A 130 14.76 0.38 15.16
N ARG A 131 15.47 -0.74 15.48
CA ARG A 131 16.25 -0.86 16.70
C ARG A 131 17.36 0.19 16.76
N ASP A 132 18.19 0.26 15.73
CA ASP A 132 19.38 1.11 15.73
C ASP A 132 19.00 2.60 15.80
N SER A 133 17.97 2.99 15.04
CA SER A 133 17.41 4.34 15.14
C SER A 133 16.87 4.64 16.52
N ALA A 134 16.17 3.70 17.17
CA ALA A 134 15.62 3.88 18.52
C ALA A 134 16.74 3.98 19.58
N GLU A 135 17.79 3.17 19.45
CA GLU A 135 18.95 3.22 20.34
C GLU A 135 19.75 4.50 20.16
N CYS A 136 20.01 4.92 18.93
CA CYS A 136 20.70 6.17 18.61
C CYS A 136 19.95 7.37 19.20
N ARG A 137 18.65 7.49 18.90
CA ARG A 137 17.81 8.57 19.45
C ARG A 137 17.75 8.58 20.96
N ARG A 138 17.72 7.40 21.60
CA ARG A 138 17.76 7.28 23.08
C ARG A 138 19.08 7.80 23.66
N ARG A 139 20.22 7.46 23.04
CA ARG A 139 21.53 7.93 23.47
C ARG A 139 21.68 9.45 23.31
N GLU A 140 21.14 10.00 22.24
CA GLU A 140 21.22 11.41 21.89
C GLU A 140 20.11 12.26 22.55
N GLY A 141 19.19 11.66 23.31
CA GLY A 141 18.07 12.38 23.94
C GLY A 141 17.04 12.95 22.98
N ARG A 142 16.99 12.48 21.73
CA ARG A 142 16.10 12.98 20.66
C ARG A 142 14.64 12.47 20.75
N GLY A 143 14.27 11.80 21.82
CA GLY A 143 12.92 11.26 21.99
C GLY A 143 12.66 9.98 21.19
N LYS A 144 11.37 9.61 21.02
CA LYS A 144 10.98 8.36 20.33
C LYS A 144 11.10 8.47 18.81
N CYS A 145 11.28 7.32 18.14
CA CYS A 145 11.17 7.24 16.69
C CYS A 145 9.79 7.65 16.21
N GLU A 146 9.70 8.06 14.96
CA GLU A 146 8.43 8.26 14.29
C GLU A 146 7.63 6.95 14.21
N THR A 147 6.33 7.08 14.04
CA THR A 147 5.42 5.96 13.84
C THR A 147 4.87 5.97 12.42
N PHE A 148 4.50 4.80 11.91
CA PHE A 148 3.81 4.73 10.62
C PHE A 148 2.61 3.78 10.69
N ASN A 149 1.65 4.04 9.80
CA ASN A 149 0.45 3.23 9.66
C ASN A 149 0.58 2.29 8.48
N PHE A 150 0.30 1.00 8.69
CA PHE A 150 0.29 0.01 7.63
C PHE A 150 -0.75 -1.08 7.93
N LEU A 151 -1.59 -1.41 6.96
CA LEU A 151 -2.65 -2.43 7.06
C LEU A 151 -3.59 -2.26 8.26
N GLY A 152 -3.90 -1.01 8.61
CA GLY A 152 -4.81 -0.68 9.72
C GLY A 152 -4.19 -0.71 11.10
N PHE A 153 -2.86 -0.85 11.18
CA PHE A 153 -2.10 -0.79 12.43
C PHE A 153 -1.09 0.35 12.40
N THR A 154 -0.90 0.98 13.55
CA THR A 154 0.20 1.89 13.83
C THR A 154 1.38 1.09 14.36
N HIS A 155 2.54 1.21 13.73
CA HIS A 155 3.79 0.56 14.12
C HIS A 155 4.63 1.55 14.93
N ILE A 156 5.09 1.11 16.09
CA ILE A 156 5.74 1.93 17.11
C ILE A 156 7.00 1.23 17.58
N CYS A 157 8.16 1.92 17.54
CA CYS A 157 9.36 1.47 18.21
C CYS A 157 9.18 1.61 19.71
N ASP A 158 9.29 0.52 20.45
CA ASP A 158 9.08 0.50 21.90
C ASP A 158 10.04 -0.48 22.58
N TRP A 159 10.03 -0.48 23.89
CA TRP A 159 10.82 -1.37 24.74
C TRP A 159 9.89 -2.19 25.60
N THR A 160 10.31 -3.40 25.98
CA THR A 160 9.58 -4.20 26.97
C THR A 160 9.39 -3.41 28.27
N ARG A 161 8.46 -3.82 29.10
CA ARG A 161 8.21 -3.15 30.40
C ARG A 161 9.46 -3.09 31.31
N LYS A 162 10.35 -4.08 31.15
CA LYS A 162 11.65 -4.09 31.89
C LYS A 162 12.69 -3.16 31.22
N GLY A 163 12.43 -2.65 30.03
CA GLY A 163 13.32 -1.76 29.29
C GLY A 163 14.58 -2.44 28.70
N ASP A 164 14.63 -3.77 28.74
CA ASP A 164 15.79 -4.59 28.37
C ASP A 164 15.79 -5.03 26.90
N ARG A 165 14.63 -5.11 26.26
CA ARG A 165 14.51 -5.60 24.88
C ARG A 165 13.71 -4.66 24.00
N PHE A 166 14.25 -4.38 22.81
CA PHE A 166 13.53 -3.66 21.76
C PHE A 166 12.39 -4.50 21.20
N VAL A 167 11.24 -3.87 20.95
CA VAL A 167 10.06 -4.48 20.34
C VAL A 167 9.40 -3.50 19.38
N ILE A 168 8.83 -4.00 18.31
CA ILE A 168 7.93 -3.23 17.46
C ILE A 168 6.51 -3.54 17.92
N ARG A 169 5.89 -2.56 18.58
CA ARG A 169 4.50 -2.66 19.02
C ARG A 169 3.57 -2.29 17.86
N ARG A 170 2.58 -3.13 17.63
CA ARG A 170 1.49 -2.88 16.67
C ARG A 170 0.23 -2.53 17.45
N GLN A 171 -0.36 -1.42 17.12
CA GLN A 171 -1.58 -0.93 17.76
C GLN A 171 -2.61 -0.61 16.67
N THR A 172 -3.87 -1.01 16.85
CA THR A 172 -4.94 -0.64 15.91
C THR A 172 -4.98 0.88 15.76
N MET A 173 -5.07 1.36 14.53
CA MET A 173 -5.17 2.79 14.25
C MET A 173 -6.36 3.41 15.01
N ALA A 174 -6.12 4.52 15.68
CA ALA A 174 -7.14 5.21 16.49
C ALA A 174 -8.40 5.57 15.68
N SER A 175 -8.23 5.99 14.42
CA SER A 175 -9.34 6.29 13.50
C SER A 175 -10.19 5.05 13.20
N ARG A 176 -9.55 3.90 12.95
CA ARG A 176 -10.24 2.63 12.72
C ARG A 176 -10.98 2.16 13.96
N MET A 177 -10.35 2.23 15.12
CA MET A 177 -10.96 1.87 16.41
C MET A 177 -12.20 2.73 16.66
N ARG A 178 -12.10 4.06 16.54
CA ARG A 178 -13.24 4.98 16.74
C ARG A 178 -14.39 4.68 15.79
N ARG A 179 -14.11 4.44 14.51
CA ARG A 179 -15.15 4.09 13.51
C ARG A 179 -15.85 2.79 13.88
N THR A 180 -15.12 1.76 14.26
CA THR A 180 -15.71 0.47 14.67
C THR A 180 -16.56 0.63 15.94
N LEU A 181 -16.07 1.33 16.96
CA LEU A 181 -16.82 1.59 18.17
C LEU A 181 -18.09 2.42 17.92
N ALA A 182 -18.02 3.42 17.03
CA ALA A 182 -19.19 4.20 16.63
C ALA A 182 -20.23 3.34 15.92
N ALA A 183 -19.82 2.46 15.01
CA ALA A 183 -20.73 1.55 14.31
C ALA A 183 -21.40 0.56 15.28
N ILE A 184 -20.63 0.00 16.22
CA ILE A 184 -21.18 -0.88 17.27
C ILE A 184 -22.16 -0.12 18.15
N ALA A 185 -21.81 1.09 18.59
CA ALA A 185 -22.70 1.91 19.42
C ALA A 185 -24.01 2.24 18.71
N GLU A 186 -23.97 2.53 17.40
CA GLU A 186 -25.16 2.79 16.59
C GLU A 186 -26.04 1.54 16.48
N GLU A 187 -25.44 0.37 16.21
CA GLU A 187 -26.16 -0.88 16.13
C GLU A 187 -26.80 -1.27 17.47
N LEU A 188 -26.09 -1.06 18.60
CA LEU A 188 -26.64 -1.29 19.94
C LEU A 188 -27.80 -0.33 20.25
N ARG A 189 -27.71 0.95 19.84
CA ARG A 189 -28.83 1.90 19.99
C ARG A 189 -30.06 1.46 19.22
N ARG A 190 -29.89 0.98 17.98
CA ARG A 190 -30.99 0.51 17.13
C ARG A 190 -31.68 -0.70 17.73
N ARG A 191 -30.91 -1.62 18.37
CA ARG A 191 -31.44 -2.86 18.96
C ARG A 191 -31.83 -2.75 20.43
N ARG A 192 -31.67 -1.59 21.05
CA ARG A 192 -31.88 -1.41 22.50
C ARG A 192 -33.28 -1.83 22.98
N HIS A 193 -34.28 -1.81 22.12
CA HIS A 193 -35.68 -2.13 22.44
C HIS A 193 -36.13 -3.49 21.91
N TRP A 194 -35.23 -4.29 21.33
CA TRP A 194 -35.55 -5.63 20.88
C TRP A 194 -35.62 -6.59 22.06
N SER A 195 -36.47 -7.62 21.95
CA SER A 195 -36.53 -8.69 22.94
C SER A 195 -35.25 -9.51 22.93
N VAL A 196 -34.85 -10.06 24.10
CA VAL A 196 -33.65 -10.91 24.28
C VAL A 196 -33.83 -12.27 23.64
N GLY A 197 -34.29 -12.40 22.47
CA GLY A 197 -34.50 -13.68 21.77
C GLY A 197 -34.62 -13.54 20.27
N GLU A 198 -34.50 -12.33 19.82
CA GLU A 198 -34.36 -11.92 18.42
C GLU A 198 -32.89 -11.47 18.17
#